data_8bab411883babbee99185e8db30da6e3
#
_entry.id   8bab411883babbee99185e8db30da6e3
#
_cell.length_a   1.000
_cell.length_b   1.000
_cell.length_c   1.000
_cell.angle_alpha   90.00
_cell.angle_beta   90.00
_cell.angle_gamma   90.00
#
_symmetry.space_group_name_H-M   'P 1'
#
loop_
_entity.id
_entity.type
_entity.pdbx_description
1 polymer ?
#
loop_
_entity_poly.entity_id
_entity_poly.type
_entity_poly.pdbx_seq_one_letter_code
_entity_poly.pdbx_strand_id
1 'polypeptide(L)'
;MSFPADSVGIVTPQKFTFEEPLELECGRILPRYELMVETYGELNADKSNAILICHALSGHHHAAGYHHADDKKPGWWDACIGPGKAIDTSKFFVVALNNIGGCSGSTGPTSPNPENDNRPYGPDFPLVTVRDWVKTQAILSDHLGIQVWSAVIGGSLGGMQALQ
;
A
#
# COMPACT_ATOMS: atom_id res chain seq x y z
N MET A 1 17.51 21.38 -2.70
CA MET A 1 17.27 21.36 -1.25
C MET A 1 17.78 20.02 -0.73
N SER A 2 18.40 19.98 0.45
CA SER A 2 18.76 18.70 1.09
C SER A 2 17.58 18.27 1.97
N PHE A 3 17.18 17.00 1.87
CA PHE A 3 16.19 16.42 2.77
C PHE A 3 16.77 16.32 4.20
N PRO A 4 15.91 16.24 5.25
CA PRO A 4 16.36 15.93 6.61
C PRO A 4 17.16 14.63 6.63
N ALA A 5 18.16 14.54 7.52
CA ALA A 5 19.06 13.37 7.60
C ALA A 5 18.31 12.07 8.00
N ASP A 6 17.16 12.22 8.65
CA ASP A 6 16.26 11.12 9.05
C ASP A 6 15.12 10.86 8.04
N SER A 7 15.18 11.49 6.85
CA SER A 7 14.22 11.23 5.76
C SER A 7 14.65 10.02 4.94
N VAL A 8 13.66 9.30 4.42
CA VAL A 8 13.89 8.26 3.39
C VAL A 8 14.21 8.84 2.01
N GLY A 9 14.17 10.19 1.85
CA GLY A 9 14.48 10.88 0.61
C GLY A 9 13.39 10.76 -0.47
N ILE A 10 13.81 10.66 -1.74
CA ILE A 10 12.90 10.48 -2.87
C ILE A 10 12.45 9.03 -2.93
N VAL A 11 11.14 8.85 -3.06
CA VAL A 11 10.49 7.53 -3.17
C VAL A 11 9.70 7.47 -4.48
N THR A 12 9.79 6.34 -5.16
CA THR A 12 9.05 6.10 -6.41
C THR A 12 7.96 5.05 -6.17
N PRO A 13 6.67 5.40 -6.34
CA PRO A 13 5.59 4.43 -6.27
C PRO A 13 5.76 3.32 -7.31
N GLN A 14 5.44 2.11 -6.92
CA GLN A 14 5.46 0.93 -7.77
C GLN A 14 4.05 0.41 -7.95
N LYS A 15 3.69 0.05 -9.18
CA LYS A 15 2.41 -0.56 -9.49
C LYS A 15 2.60 -2.05 -9.71
N PHE A 16 1.94 -2.85 -8.88
CA PHE A 16 1.87 -4.29 -9.03
C PHE A 16 0.56 -4.67 -9.68
N THR A 17 0.63 -5.45 -10.75
CA THR A 17 -0.53 -5.95 -11.50
C THR A 17 -0.75 -7.42 -11.20
N PHE A 18 -1.97 -7.78 -10.86
CA PHE A 18 -2.40 -9.15 -10.59
C PHE A 18 -3.42 -9.56 -11.65
N GLU A 19 -3.05 -10.55 -12.43
CA GLU A 19 -3.89 -11.08 -13.53
C GLU A 19 -4.85 -12.17 -13.02
N GLU A 20 -4.61 -12.69 -11.81
CA GLU A 20 -5.52 -13.65 -11.18
C GLU A 20 -6.75 -12.91 -10.65
N PRO A 21 -7.96 -13.45 -10.90
CA PRO A 21 -9.20 -12.84 -10.43
C PRO A 21 -9.27 -12.75 -8.91
N LEU A 22 -9.72 -11.61 -8.40
CA LEU A 22 -9.98 -11.40 -6.99
C LEU A 22 -11.47 -11.53 -6.70
N GLU A 23 -11.85 -12.59 -6.02
CA GLU A 23 -13.19 -12.74 -5.48
C GLU A 23 -13.34 -11.91 -4.20
N LEU A 24 -14.36 -11.05 -4.16
CA LEU A 24 -14.64 -10.13 -3.06
C LEU A 24 -15.74 -10.69 -2.13
N GLU A 25 -15.74 -10.24 -0.88
CA GLU A 25 -16.75 -10.62 0.13
C GLU A 25 -18.20 -10.37 -0.32
N CYS A 26 -18.42 -9.37 -1.19
CA CYS A 26 -19.74 -9.08 -1.76
C CYS A 26 -20.17 -10.07 -2.87
N GLY A 27 -19.36 -11.08 -3.18
CA GLY A 27 -19.61 -12.08 -4.22
C GLY A 27 -19.31 -11.62 -5.65
N ARG A 28 -18.82 -10.38 -5.84
CA ARG A 28 -18.34 -9.93 -7.15
C ARG A 28 -16.86 -10.26 -7.33
N ILE A 29 -16.43 -10.28 -8.59
CA ILE A 29 -15.06 -10.61 -8.97
C ILE A 29 -14.44 -9.41 -9.67
N LEU A 30 -13.23 -9.04 -9.27
CA LEU A 30 -12.36 -8.20 -10.08
C LEU A 30 -11.50 -9.13 -10.94
N PRO A 31 -11.69 -9.15 -12.28
CA PRO A 31 -11.01 -10.10 -13.15
C PRO A 31 -9.50 -9.90 -13.18
N ARG A 32 -9.09 -8.67 -12.90
CA ARG A 32 -7.69 -8.24 -12.76
C ARG A 32 -7.67 -7.00 -11.88
N TYR A 33 -6.58 -6.76 -11.17
CA TYR A 33 -6.45 -5.55 -10.35
C TYR A 33 -5.00 -5.10 -10.21
N GLU A 34 -4.82 -3.86 -9.80
CA GLU A 34 -3.53 -3.24 -9.57
C GLU A 34 -3.46 -2.72 -8.13
N LEU A 35 -2.29 -2.82 -7.52
CA LEU A 35 -1.97 -2.22 -6.23
C LEU A 35 -0.85 -1.20 -6.41
N MET A 36 -1.05 0.01 -5.93
CA MET A 36 -0.01 1.02 -5.83
C MET A 36 0.68 0.88 -4.48
N VAL A 37 1.99 0.75 -4.50
CA VAL A 37 2.82 0.39 -3.34
C VAL A 37 4.04 1.28 -3.28
N GLU A 38 4.45 1.65 -2.08
CA GLU A 38 5.77 2.18 -1.78
C GLU A 38 6.47 1.31 -0.76
N THR A 39 7.79 1.27 -0.87
CA THR A 39 8.64 0.54 0.06
C THR A 39 9.76 1.43 0.55
N TYR A 40 10.17 1.24 1.80
CA TYR A 40 11.23 2.01 2.44
C TYR A 40 12.19 1.06 3.17
N GLY A 41 13.50 1.34 3.07
CA GLY A 41 14.54 0.46 3.61
C GLY A 41 14.82 -0.75 2.73
N GLU A 42 15.54 -1.72 3.25
CA GLU A 42 15.98 -2.91 2.52
C GLU A 42 15.45 -4.20 3.18
N LEU A 43 14.91 -5.09 2.33
CA LEU A 43 14.46 -6.41 2.75
C LEU A 43 15.70 -7.30 2.94
N ASN A 44 15.84 -7.87 4.15
CA ASN A 44 16.95 -8.76 4.45
C ASN A 44 16.82 -10.13 3.73
N ALA A 45 17.89 -10.90 3.71
CA ALA A 45 17.95 -12.14 2.92
C ALA A 45 16.93 -13.19 3.34
N ASP A 46 16.60 -13.27 4.63
CA ASP A 46 15.60 -14.20 5.18
C ASP A 46 14.19 -13.59 5.26
N LYS A 47 14.04 -12.34 4.78
CA LYS A 47 12.76 -11.61 4.70
C LYS A 47 12.02 -11.47 6.04
N SER A 48 12.76 -11.46 7.15
CA SER A 48 12.20 -11.42 8.51
C SER A 48 11.99 -9.99 9.04
N ASN A 49 12.46 -8.95 8.33
CA ASN A 49 12.42 -7.55 8.80
C ASN A 49 11.33 -6.70 8.16
N ALA A 50 10.30 -7.32 7.57
CA ALA A 50 9.26 -6.60 6.86
C ALA A 50 8.17 -6.07 7.80
N ILE A 51 7.76 -4.81 7.63
CA ILE A 51 6.65 -4.16 8.34
C ILE A 51 5.61 -3.71 7.32
N LEU A 52 4.34 -4.04 7.57
CA LEU A 52 3.22 -3.57 6.77
C LEU A 52 2.56 -2.34 7.42
N ILE A 53 2.39 -1.28 6.64
CA ILE A 53 1.67 -0.07 7.05
C ILE A 53 0.28 -0.07 6.41
N CYS A 54 -0.75 -0.06 7.25
CA CYS A 54 -2.15 -0.02 6.85
C CYS A 54 -2.71 1.40 7.05
N HIS A 55 -3.07 2.08 5.97
CA HIS A 55 -3.57 3.44 6.03
C HIS A 55 -5.03 3.53 6.48
N ALA A 56 -5.40 4.69 7.07
CA ALA A 56 -6.78 5.05 7.40
C ALA A 56 -7.57 5.43 6.12
N LEU A 57 -8.86 5.79 6.29
CA LEU A 57 -9.78 6.09 5.18
C LEU A 57 -9.21 7.09 4.15
N SER A 58 -8.60 8.17 4.60
CA SER A 58 -8.04 9.22 3.76
C SER A 58 -6.56 9.06 3.45
N GLY A 59 -5.94 7.94 3.86
CA GLY A 59 -4.55 7.64 3.57
C GLY A 59 -4.36 6.96 2.22
N HIS A 60 -3.11 6.72 1.88
CA HIS A 60 -2.68 6.02 0.66
C HIS A 60 -1.26 5.45 0.85
N HIS A 61 -0.66 4.94 -0.22
CA HIS A 61 0.66 4.31 -0.20
C HIS A 61 1.80 5.25 0.20
N HIS A 62 1.70 6.57 -0.04
CA HIS A 62 2.78 7.51 0.25
C HIS A 62 2.85 7.83 1.75
N ALA A 63 3.49 6.94 2.50
CA ALA A 63 3.57 7.06 3.96
C ALA A 63 4.79 7.90 4.42
N ALA A 64 5.92 7.89 3.70
CA ALA A 64 7.13 8.62 4.07
C ALA A 64 7.89 9.14 2.85
N GLY A 65 8.80 10.08 3.07
CA GLY A 65 9.63 10.67 2.01
C GLY A 65 8.87 11.58 1.07
N TYR A 66 9.42 11.80 -0.11
CA TYR A 66 8.96 12.76 -1.11
C TYR A 66 8.92 12.09 -2.49
N HIS A 67 7.97 12.48 -3.36
CA HIS A 67 7.99 12.04 -4.76
C HIS A 67 8.94 12.88 -5.61
N HIS A 68 9.06 14.18 -5.30
CA HIS A 68 9.90 15.12 -6.03
C HIS A 68 10.73 15.97 -5.07
N ALA A 69 11.86 16.49 -5.57
CA ALA A 69 12.78 17.31 -4.78
C ALA A 69 12.19 18.67 -4.33
N ASP A 70 11.13 19.14 -4.99
CA ASP A 70 10.42 20.39 -4.71
C ASP A 70 9.11 20.20 -3.94
N ASP A 71 8.77 18.97 -3.57
CA ASP A 71 7.61 18.70 -2.73
C ASP A 71 7.73 19.41 -1.38
N LYS A 72 6.65 20.09 -1.00
CA LYS A 72 6.60 20.87 0.24
C LYS A 72 6.29 20.04 1.47
N LYS A 73 5.75 18.84 1.27
CA LYS A 73 5.33 17.95 2.36
C LYS A 73 5.73 16.52 2.04
N PRO A 74 6.26 15.81 3.03
CA PRO A 74 6.52 14.38 2.91
C PRO A 74 5.23 13.56 3.02
N GLY A 75 5.38 12.24 2.94
CA GLY A 75 4.33 11.27 3.20
C GLY A 75 3.67 11.46 4.57
N TRP A 76 2.43 10.98 4.70
CA TRP A 76 1.55 11.28 5.83
C TRP A 76 2.04 10.75 7.19
N TRP A 77 2.96 9.80 7.21
CA TRP A 77 3.58 9.22 8.42
C TRP A 77 5.10 9.38 8.47
N ASP A 78 5.64 10.30 7.69
CA ASP A 78 7.09 10.58 7.64
C ASP A 78 7.69 10.84 9.02
N ALA A 79 6.93 11.43 9.95
CA ALA A 79 7.40 11.64 11.32
C ALA A 79 7.76 10.33 12.06
N CYS A 80 7.20 9.19 11.64
CA CYS A 80 7.42 7.89 12.28
C CYS A 80 8.31 6.96 11.46
N ILE A 81 8.42 7.16 10.13
CA ILE A 81 9.12 6.25 9.21
C ILE A 81 10.37 6.93 8.66
N GLY A 82 11.53 6.34 8.88
CA GLY A 82 12.81 6.85 8.38
C GLY A 82 13.99 6.34 9.19
N PRO A 83 15.23 6.63 8.76
CA PRO A 83 16.43 6.22 9.48
C PRO A 83 16.43 6.79 10.92
N GLY A 84 16.51 5.90 11.91
CA GLY A 84 16.52 6.27 13.33
C GLY A 84 15.20 6.72 13.92
N LYS A 85 14.10 6.74 13.14
CA LYS A 85 12.75 7.02 13.62
C LYS A 85 12.13 5.79 14.32
N ALA A 86 10.89 5.91 14.80
CA ALA A 86 10.19 4.82 15.48
C ALA A 86 10.07 3.54 14.62
N ILE A 87 9.84 3.72 13.32
CA ILE A 87 9.91 2.67 12.30
C ILE A 87 11.20 2.92 11.52
N ASP A 88 12.29 2.36 12.03
CA ASP A 88 13.66 2.61 11.58
C ASP A 88 13.96 1.88 10.27
N THR A 89 13.98 2.60 9.16
CA THR A 89 14.23 2.04 7.83
C THR A 89 15.67 1.59 7.59
N SER A 90 16.60 1.87 8.52
CA SER A 90 17.93 1.26 8.50
C SER A 90 17.92 -0.20 8.98
N LYS A 91 16.83 -0.66 9.60
CA LYS A 91 16.64 -2.00 10.16
C LYS A 91 15.50 -2.76 9.50
N PHE A 92 14.44 -2.04 9.15
CA PHE A 92 13.20 -2.63 8.67
C PHE A 92 12.95 -2.28 7.20
N PHE A 93 12.39 -3.24 6.49
CA PHE A 93 11.77 -3.03 5.19
C PHE A 93 10.30 -2.74 5.39
N VAL A 94 9.88 -1.52 5.08
CA VAL A 94 8.51 -1.05 5.30
C VAL A 94 7.75 -1.06 3.99
N VAL A 95 6.55 -1.63 3.99
CA VAL A 95 5.66 -1.69 2.84
C VAL A 95 4.39 -0.90 3.16
N ALA A 96 4.03 0.04 2.31
CA ALA A 96 2.79 0.80 2.36
C ALA A 96 2.08 0.70 1.01
N LEU A 97 0.79 0.35 1.01
CA LEU A 97 0.01 0.21 -0.22
C LEU A 97 -1.25 1.07 -0.15
N ASN A 98 -1.76 1.44 -1.33
CA ASN A 98 -3.10 1.99 -1.46
C ASN A 98 -4.11 0.84 -1.60
N ASN A 99 -5.10 0.79 -0.73
CA ASN A 99 -6.13 -0.24 -0.75
C ASN A 99 -6.97 -0.18 -2.04
N ILE A 100 -7.43 -1.33 -2.55
CA ILE A 100 -8.41 -1.37 -3.64
C ILE A 100 -9.68 -0.61 -3.26
N GLY A 101 -10.32 0.00 -4.24
CA GLY A 101 -11.43 0.92 -4.02
C GLY A 101 -11.01 2.35 -3.66
N GLY A 102 -9.70 2.57 -3.42
CA GLY A 102 -9.12 3.91 -3.24
C GLY A 102 -8.92 4.64 -4.58
N CYS A 103 -8.49 5.90 -4.49
CA CYS A 103 -8.28 6.76 -5.66
C CYS A 103 -6.81 7.16 -5.88
N SER A 104 -5.87 6.44 -5.25
CA SER A 104 -4.44 6.76 -5.29
C SER A 104 -3.62 5.70 -6.03
N GLY A 105 -4.13 5.21 -7.17
CA GLY A 105 -3.39 4.38 -8.12
C GLY A 105 -3.69 2.89 -8.07
N SER A 106 -4.21 2.34 -6.96
CA SER A 106 -4.78 0.98 -6.95
C SER A 106 -6.12 0.95 -7.67
N THR A 107 -6.53 -0.24 -8.11
CA THR A 107 -7.84 -0.42 -8.78
C THR A 107 -8.98 0.07 -7.91
N GLY A 108 -9.80 0.94 -8.47
CA GLY A 108 -10.91 1.59 -7.79
C GLY A 108 -11.94 2.14 -8.77
N PRO A 109 -12.89 2.96 -8.32
CA PRO A 109 -13.96 3.51 -9.17
C PRO A 109 -13.49 4.27 -10.41
N THR A 110 -12.31 4.88 -10.36
CA THR A 110 -11.73 5.61 -11.50
C THR A 110 -10.96 4.72 -12.49
N SER A 111 -10.76 3.44 -12.14
CA SER A 111 -10.04 2.48 -12.98
C SER A 111 -10.90 2.02 -14.15
N PRO A 112 -10.27 1.66 -15.30
CA PRO A 112 -10.97 1.07 -16.43
C PRO A 112 -11.67 -0.25 -16.04
N ASN A 113 -12.92 -0.38 -16.45
CA ASN A 113 -13.68 -1.63 -16.31
C ASN A 113 -13.54 -2.45 -17.60
N PRO A 114 -12.83 -3.61 -17.58
CA PRO A 114 -12.65 -4.42 -18.78
C PRO A 114 -13.97 -5.03 -19.30
N GLU A 115 -14.99 -5.11 -18.47
CA GLU A 115 -16.32 -5.63 -18.85
C GLU A 115 -17.23 -4.55 -19.46
N ASN A 116 -16.78 -3.28 -19.49
CA ASN A 116 -17.56 -2.14 -20.03
C ASN A 116 -16.69 -1.22 -20.90
N ASP A 117 -16.14 -1.77 -21.99
CA ASP A 117 -15.33 -1.04 -22.99
C ASP A 117 -14.21 -0.18 -22.36
N ASN A 118 -13.65 -0.60 -21.24
CA ASN A 118 -12.65 0.13 -20.45
C ASN A 118 -13.11 1.53 -19.99
N ARG A 119 -14.40 1.78 -19.89
CA ARG A 119 -14.92 2.96 -19.19
C ARG A 119 -14.65 2.83 -17.70
N PRO A 120 -14.48 3.93 -16.96
CA PRO A 120 -14.32 3.85 -15.51
C PRO A 120 -15.44 3.05 -14.87
N TYR A 121 -15.10 2.27 -13.84
CA TYR A 121 -16.12 1.56 -13.05
C TYR A 121 -17.20 2.51 -12.51
N GLY A 122 -16.79 3.69 -12.03
CA GLY A 122 -17.72 4.65 -11.44
C GLY A 122 -18.54 4.03 -10.31
N PRO A 123 -19.88 4.20 -10.34
CA PRO A 123 -20.78 3.63 -9.34
C PRO A 123 -20.89 2.09 -9.40
N ASP A 124 -20.46 1.48 -10.51
CA ASP A 124 -20.48 0.02 -10.70
C ASP A 124 -19.28 -0.69 -10.05
N PHE A 125 -18.33 0.07 -9.44
CA PHE A 125 -17.24 -0.53 -8.71
C PHE A 125 -17.80 -1.39 -7.56
N PRO A 126 -17.32 -2.64 -7.39
CA PRO A 126 -17.86 -3.52 -6.36
C PRO A 126 -17.61 -2.95 -4.96
N LEU A 127 -18.50 -3.28 -4.04
CA LEU A 127 -18.30 -2.96 -2.64
C LEU A 127 -17.13 -3.78 -2.11
N VAL A 128 -16.18 -3.10 -1.47
CA VAL A 128 -15.00 -3.73 -0.85
C VAL A 128 -15.07 -3.59 0.67
N THR A 129 -14.59 -4.61 1.36
CA THR A 129 -14.55 -4.67 2.82
C THR A 129 -13.11 -4.64 3.34
N VAL A 130 -12.96 -4.53 4.66
CA VAL A 130 -11.63 -4.65 5.31
C VAL A 130 -10.99 -6.01 5.00
N ARG A 131 -11.77 -7.10 4.93
CA ARG A 131 -11.26 -8.42 4.58
C ARG A 131 -10.73 -8.50 3.15
N ASP A 132 -11.38 -7.82 2.21
CA ASP A 132 -10.87 -7.75 0.84
C ASP A 132 -9.53 -7.02 0.79
N TRP A 133 -9.35 -5.95 1.57
CA TRP A 133 -8.06 -5.27 1.71
C TRP A 133 -6.99 -6.20 2.27
N VAL A 134 -7.28 -6.89 3.38
CA VAL A 134 -6.34 -7.85 3.98
C VAL A 134 -6.00 -8.98 3.02
N LYS A 135 -6.98 -9.49 2.25
CA LYS A 135 -6.74 -10.48 1.21
C LYS A 135 -5.75 -9.98 0.15
N THR A 136 -5.88 -8.73 -0.32
CA THR A 136 -4.93 -8.14 -1.28
C THR A 136 -3.56 -7.91 -0.67
N GLN A 137 -3.49 -7.58 0.63
CA GLN A 137 -2.22 -7.45 1.36
C GLN A 137 -1.49 -8.79 1.49
N ALA A 138 -2.23 -9.89 1.76
CA ALA A 138 -1.67 -11.23 1.80
C ALA A 138 -1.13 -11.66 0.43
N ILE A 139 -1.87 -11.40 -0.66
CA ILE A 139 -1.43 -11.69 -2.03
C ILE A 139 -0.17 -10.87 -2.38
N LEU A 140 -0.10 -9.61 -1.97
CA LEU A 140 1.10 -8.78 -2.16
C LEU A 140 2.28 -9.35 -1.34
N SER A 141 2.04 -9.80 -0.11
CA SER A 141 3.03 -10.46 0.75
C SER A 141 3.66 -11.66 0.05
N ASP A 142 2.83 -12.54 -0.50
CA ASP A 142 3.26 -13.72 -1.26
C ASP A 142 4.09 -13.32 -2.49
N HIS A 143 3.64 -12.30 -3.21
CA HIS A 143 4.34 -11.77 -4.39
C HIS A 143 5.74 -11.22 -4.03
N LEU A 144 5.88 -10.55 -2.90
CA LEU A 144 7.16 -10.07 -2.36
C LEU A 144 7.99 -11.21 -1.73
N GLY A 145 7.39 -12.38 -1.53
CA GLY A 145 7.98 -13.54 -0.87
C GLY A 145 8.16 -13.34 0.64
N ILE A 146 7.35 -12.48 1.26
CA ILE A 146 7.33 -12.22 2.70
C ILE A 146 6.35 -13.21 3.32
N GLN A 147 6.87 -14.16 4.12
CA GLN A 147 6.07 -15.20 4.76
C GLN A 147 5.46 -14.73 6.10
N VAL A 148 6.15 -13.84 6.79
CA VAL A 148 5.76 -13.32 8.11
C VAL A 148 6.13 -11.85 8.20
N TRP A 149 5.18 -11.01 8.58
CA TRP A 149 5.43 -9.62 8.90
C TRP A 149 6.02 -9.51 10.32
N SER A 150 7.13 -8.77 10.49
CA SER A 150 7.64 -8.41 11.83
C SER A 150 6.63 -7.59 12.62
N ALA A 151 5.87 -6.76 11.91
CA ALA A 151 4.75 -6.00 12.46
C ALA A 151 3.76 -5.62 11.36
N VAL A 152 2.49 -5.47 11.75
CA VAL A 152 1.45 -4.83 10.94
C VAL A 152 0.92 -3.66 11.75
N ILE A 153 0.99 -2.44 11.19
CA ILE A 153 0.73 -1.22 11.93
C ILE A 153 -0.28 -0.36 11.18
N GLY A 154 -1.31 0.10 11.89
CA GLY A 154 -2.31 1.01 11.33
C GLY A 154 -3.17 1.66 12.39
N GLY A 155 -3.75 2.81 12.07
CA GLY A 155 -4.72 3.52 12.89
C GLY A 155 -6.08 3.57 12.24
N SER A 156 -7.17 3.70 13.00
CA SER A 156 -8.55 3.76 12.48
C SER A 156 -8.86 2.54 11.60
N LEU A 157 -9.31 2.73 10.36
CA LEU A 157 -9.50 1.62 9.39
C LEU A 157 -8.22 0.80 9.15
N GLY A 158 -7.03 1.43 9.25
CA GLY A 158 -5.77 0.72 9.22
C GLY A 158 -5.59 -0.22 10.42
N GLY A 159 -6.05 0.18 11.60
CA GLY A 159 -6.06 -0.68 12.78
C GLY A 159 -7.02 -1.87 12.62
N MET A 160 -8.17 -1.67 11.95
CA MET A 160 -9.08 -2.78 11.63
C MET A 160 -8.44 -3.78 10.66
N GLN A 161 -7.64 -3.31 9.71
CA GLN A 161 -6.88 -4.18 8.82
C GLN A 161 -5.82 -4.98 9.60
N ALA A 162 -5.10 -4.33 10.52
CA ALA A 162 -4.05 -4.98 11.30
C ALA A 162 -4.58 -6.07 12.27
N LEU A 163 -5.86 -6.05 12.60
CA LEU A 163 -6.51 -7.02 13.50
C LEU A 163 -7.16 -8.21 12.76
N GLN A 164 -7.21 -8.18 11.44
CA GLN A 164 -7.72 -9.28 10.59
C GLN A 164 -6.63 -10.25 10.18
#